data_6e2f918fff21108f5c6cc2171febbfcf
#
_entry.id   6e2f918fff21108f5c6cc2171febbfcf
#
_cell.length_a   1.000
_cell.length_b   1.000
_cell.length_c   1.000
_cell.angle_alpha   90.00
_cell.angle_beta   90.00
_cell.angle_gamma   90.00
#
_symmetry.space_group_name_H-M   'P 1'
#
loop_
_entity.id
_entity.type
_entity.pdbx_description
1 polymer ?
#
loop_
_entity_poly.entity_id
_entity_poly.type
_entity_poly.pdbx_seq_one_letter_code
_entity_poly.pdbx_strand_id
1 'polypeptide(L)'
;MSYYILPKNINNINVSPQYSNEICAAYVSHSLLNYYHKLKVQIDDIFIEDYDDLSNNCVEDAIKIINPYEFIFSKVPGSKFSVSKLKPKNNIFYDLLEIYSNLNIFDLFRETNKMNALHISQNYDDSIECFEMFREGFKDNHCSSDSIDINHDLIGFKMDFIFFESHTERCDYFVSLIQAIITILRNQKNNGTCIIKIGTIFHKPVVDILYYLSSLYEKVYISKPNTNNITSFERYIVCRSFIHNEQSHQYLKLNYLKLLIFIKKLEDKHIYSVLDFDIPYYFKNK
;
A
#
# COMPACT_ATOMS: atom_id res chain seq x y z
N MET A 1 7.78 4.76 -13.25
CA MET A 1 7.42 3.80 -12.18
C MET A 1 8.23 2.52 -12.31
N SER A 2 8.81 2.04 -11.22
CA SER A 2 9.35 0.68 -11.13
C SER A 2 8.33 -0.24 -10.48
N TYR A 3 8.18 -1.48 -10.97
CA TYR A 3 7.29 -2.45 -10.36
C TYR A 3 7.78 -3.89 -10.55
N TYR A 4 7.34 -4.75 -9.64
CA TYR A 4 7.51 -6.20 -9.70
C TYR A 4 6.16 -6.89 -9.69
N ILE A 5 6.01 -7.93 -10.50
CA ILE A 5 4.83 -8.80 -10.47
C ILE A 5 5.17 -9.99 -9.58
N LEU A 6 4.38 -10.19 -8.53
CA LEU A 6 4.54 -11.33 -7.64
C LEU A 6 4.09 -12.62 -8.34
N PRO A 7 4.74 -13.76 -8.05
CA PRO A 7 4.29 -15.06 -8.54
C PRO A 7 2.87 -15.35 -8.07
N LYS A 8 2.01 -15.77 -8.99
CA LYS A 8 0.65 -16.19 -8.65
C LYS A 8 0.68 -17.46 -7.81
N ASN A 9 -0.03 -17.44 -6.69
CA ASN A 9 -0.30 -18.64 -5.91
C ASN A 9 -1.70 -19.16 -6.23
N ILE A 10 -1.80 -20.42 -6.64
CA ILE A 10 -3.06 -21.07 -6.99
C ILE A 10 -3.70 -21.82 -5.80
N ASN A 11 -2.98 -21.96 -4.70
CA ASN A 11 -3.47 -22.69 -3.53
C ASN A 11 -4.31 -21.79 -2.63
N ASN A 12 -5.34 -22.36 -2.04
CA ASN A 12 -6.08 -21.73 -0.96
C ASN A 12 -5.23 -21.70 0.31
N ILE A 13 -4.89 -20.48 0.79
CA ILE A 13 -4.05 -20.30 1.97
C ILE A 13 -4.93 -20.02 3.18
N ASN A 14 -4.85 -20.87 4.19
CA ASN A 14 -5.46 -20.60 5.49
C ASN A 14 -4.54 -19.69 6.32
N VAL A 15 -5.06 -18.56 6.77
CA VAL A 15 -4.34 -17.71 7.70
C VAL A 15 -4.32 -18.34 9.10
N SER A 16 -3.17 -18.22 9.76
CA SER A 16 -2.93 -18.68 11.13
C SER A 16 -2.04 -17.67 11.84
N PRO A 17 -2.58 -16.47 12.15
CA PRO A 17 -1.77 -15.38 12.67
C PRO A 17 -1.25 -15.71 14.07
N GLN A 18 0.01 -15.33 14.32
CA GLN A 18 0.74 -15.57 15.55
C GLN A 18 1.25 -14.27 16.14
N TYR A 19 1.27 -14.17 17.43
CA TYR A 19 1.86 -13.06 18.18
C TYR A 19 3.02 -13.53 19.07
N SER A 20 3.89 -12.60 19.39
CA SER A 20 5.04 -12.78 20.29
C SER A 20 5.09 -11.66 21.29
N ASN A 21 5.76 -11.91 22.41
CA ASN A 21 6.12 -10.85 23.36
C ASN A 21 7.36 -10.06 22.89
N GLU A 22 8.08 -10.58 21.90
CA GLU A 22 9.27 -9.94 21.33
C GLU A 22 8.92 -9.25 20.02
N ILE A 23 9.64 -8.17 19.74
CA ILE A 23 9.52 -7.43 18.47
C ILE A 23 9.92 -8.36 17.30
N CYS A 24 9.11 -8.37 16.25
CA CYS A 24 9.38 -9.17 15.07
C CYS A 24 10.73 -8.80 14.45
N ALA A 25 11.62 -9.77 14.37
CA ALA A 25 12.90 -9.61 13.68
C ALA A 25 12.70 -9.43 12.16
N ALA A 26 13.65 -8.78 11.51
CA ALA A 26 13.62 -8.65 10.07
C ALA A 26 13.79 -10.02 9.38
N TYR A 27 13.01 -10.25 8.35
CA TYR A 27 12.97 -11.50 7.57
C TYR A 27 13.92 -11.51 6.36
N VAL A 28 14.75 -10.48 6.25
CA VAL A 28 15.77 -10.31 5.20
C VAL A 28 17.16 -10.65 5.75
N SER A 29 18.14 -10.80 4.86
CA SER A 29 19.52 -11.08 5.29
C SER A 29 20.04 -9.97 6.19
N HIS A 30 20.77 -10.35 7.25
CA HIS A 30 21.34 -9.41 8.21
C HIS A 30 22.28 -8.37 7.56
N SER A 31 23.03 -8.79 6.53
CA SER A 31 23.92 -7.88 5.76
C SER A 31 23.14 -6.82 5.00
N LEU A 32 22.01 -7.19 4.37
CA LEU A 32 21.16 -6.24 3.67
C LEU A 32 20.52 -5.23 4.63
N LEU A 33 20.07 -5.72 5.79
CA LEU A 33 19.47 -4.87 6.82
C LEU A 33 20.50 -3.88 7.38
N ASN A 34 21.73 -4.33 7.67
CA ASN A 34 22.80 -3.46 8.15
C ASN A 34 23.20 -2.42 7.12
N TYR A 35 23.28 -2.81 5.83
CA TYR A 35 23.55 -1.86 4.74
C TYR A 35 22.46 -0.80 4.65
N TYR A 36 21.21 -1.22 4.72
CA TYR A 36 20.06 -0.34 4.76
C TYR A 36 20.13 0.68 5.91
N HIS A 37 20.38 0.20 7.14
CA HIS A 37 20.47 1.09 8.31
C HIS A 37 21.61 2.10 8.19
N LYS A 38 22.77 1.66 7.68
CA LYS A 38 23.89 2.57 7.44
C LYS A 38 23.56 3.66 6.43
N LEU A 39 22.93 3.30 5.31
CA LEU A 39 22.51 4.28 4.31
C LEU A 39 21.46 5.25 4.86
N LYS A 40 20.50 4.74 5.64
CA LYS A 40 19.48 5.59 6.23
C LYS A 40 20.10 6.63 7.18
N VAL A 41 21.01 6.20 8.06
CA VAL A 41 21.74 7.13 8.96
C VAL A 41 22.49 8.18 8.14
N GLN A 42 23.22 7.80 7.10
CA GLN A 42 23.94 8.75 6.24
C GLN A 42 23.00 9.76 5.57
N ILE A 43 21.84 9.33 5.11
CA ILE A 43 20.83 10.23 4.54
C ILE A 43 20.27 11.17 5.61
N ASP A 44 19.92 10.63 6.77
CA ASP A 44 19.37 11.42 7.88
C ASP A 44 20.39 12.46 8.37
N ASP A 45 21.70 12.11 8.46
CA ASP A 45 22.78 13.01 8.84
C ASP A 45 22.92 14.18 7.85
N ILE A 46 22.86 13.90 6.54
CA ILE A 46 22.93 14.94 5.50
C ILE A 46 21.75 15.93 5.64
N PHE A 47 20.54 15.43 5.90
CA PHE A 47 19.38 16.30 6.10
C PHE A 47 19.47 17.14 7.36
N ILE A 48 20.09 16.64 8.44
CA ILE A 48 20.28 17.39 9.70
C ILE A 48 21.30 18.51 9.50
N GLU A 49 22.43 18.25 8.81
CA GLU A 49 23.45 19.26 8.50
C GLU A 49 22.92 20.42 7.65
N ASP A 50 22.02 20.13 6.69
CA ASP A 50 21.36 21.15 5.85
C ASP A 50 20.39 22.05 6.64
N TYR A 51 19.80 21.56 7.73
CA TYR A 51 18.89 22.36 8.57
C TYR A 51 19.61 23.44 9.38
N ASP A 52 20.87 23.22 9.75
CA ASP A 52 21.67 24.18 10.50
C ASP A 52 22.28 25.27 9.59
N ASP A 53 22.39 25.02 8.29
CA ASP A 53 22.91 25.97 7.31
C ASP A 53 21.77 26.55 6.45
N LEU A 54 21.09 27.58 6.98
CA LEU A 54 19.93 28.26 6.38
C LEU A 54 20.16 28.82 4.96
N SER A 55 21.35 28.67 4.39
CA SER A 55 21.75 29.22 3.08
C SER A 55 21.74 28.23 1.93
N ASN A 56 21.68 26.91 2.17
CA ASN A 56 21.86 25.92 1.12
C ASN A 56 20.82 24.78 1.19
N ASN A 57 19.80 24.85 0.35
CA ASN A 57 18.92 23.71 0.03
C ASN A 57 19.66 22.65 -0.83
N CYS A 58 20.93 22.37 -0.54
CA CYS A 58 21.81 21.58 -1.39
C CYS A 58 21.31 20.13 -1.55
N VAL A 59 20.74 19.54 -0.48
CA VAL A 59 20.24 18.15 -0.50
C VAL A 59 18.93 18.06 -1.27
N GLU A 60 18.00 18.99 -1.06
CA GLU A 60 16.76 19.03 -1.84
C GLU A 60 17.04 19.21 -3.33
N ASP A 61 17.97 20.09 -3.68
CA ASP A 61 18.36 20.33 -5.06
C ASP A 61 19.06 19.11 -5.67
N ALA A 62 19.93 18.42 -4.90
CA ALA A 62 20.55 17.18 -5.32
C ALA A 62 19.51 16.06 -5.55
N ILE A 63 18.52 15.91 -4.66
CA ILE A 63 17.42 14.95 -4.83
C ILE A 63 16.63 15.27 -6.10
N LYS A 64 16.32 16.52 -6.36
CA LYS A 64 15.60 16.97 -7.56
C LYS A 64 16.39 16.72 -8.85
N ILE A 65 17.73 16.85 -8.81
CA ILE A 65 18.60 16.51 -9.94
C ILE A 65 18.57 15.01 -10.22
N ILE A 66 18.61 14.18 -9.16
CA ILE A 66 18.58 12.71 -9.27
C ILE A 66 17.20 12.23 -9.71
N ASN A 67 16.15 12.82 -9.15
CA ASN A 67 14.76 12.50 -9.46
C ASN A 67 13.99 13.74 -9.92
N PRO A 68 13.94 14.04 -11.22
CA PRO A 68 13.24 15.23 -11.74
C PRO A 68 11.74 15.27 -11.43
N TYR A 69 11.14 14.16 -11.07
CA TYR A 69 9.72 14.09 -10.67
C TYR A 69 9.45 14.82 -9.35
N GLU A 70 10.46 15.04 -8.51
CA GLU A 70 10.33 15.87 -7.30
C GLU A 70 9.94 17.33 -7.62
N PHE A 71 10.24 17.81 -8.83
CA PHE A 71 9.79 19.13 -9.28
C PHE A 71 8.28 19.26 -9.50
N ILE A 72 7.55 18.14 -9.58
CA ILE A 72 6.10 18.18 -9.75
C ILE A 72 5.44 18.90 -8.57
N PHE A 73 5.97 18.71 -7.37
CA PHE A 73 5.44 19.29 -6.13
C PHE A 73 6.10 20.59 -5.76
N SER A 74 7.38 20.74 -6.05
CA SER A 74 8.18 21.86 -5.63
C SER A 74 8.18 22.96 -6.68
N LYS A 75 8.53 24.16 -6.24
CA LYS A 75 8.86 25.23 -7.16
C LYS A 75 10.16 24.90 -7.87
N VAL A 76 10.23 25.17 -9.16
CA VAL A 76 11.50 25.12 -9.89
C VAL A 76 12.47 26.12 -9.24
N PRO A 77 13.74 25.77 -8.99
CA PRO A 77 14.73 26.70 -8.44
C PRO A 77 14.74 28.03 -9.20
N GLY A 78 14.67 29.13 -8.46
CA GLY A 78 14.59 30.47 -9.03
C GLY A 78 13.24 30.88 -9.65
N SER A 79 12.21 30.04 -9.56
CA SER A 79 10.85 30.29 -10.08
C SER A 79 9.79 30.28 -8.98
N LYS A 80 8.75 31.08 -9.18
CA LYS A 80 7.53 31.05 -8.33
C LYS A 80 6.51 29.99 -8.80
N PHE A 81 6.76 29.33 -9.93
CA PHE A 81 5.83 28.40 -10.56
C PHE A 81 6.18 26.97 -10.24
N SER A 82 5.18 26.13 -9.95
CA SER A 82 5.32 24.69 -9.95
C SER A 82 5.26 24.15 -11.38
N VAL A 83 5.95 23.04 -11.63
CA VAL A 83 5.96 22.38 -12.96
C VAL A 83 4.59 21.86 -13.33
N SER A 84 3.86 21.28 -12.36
CA SER A 84 2.53 20.75 -12.63
C SER A 84 1.47 21.84 -12.66
N LYS A 85 0.53 21.71 -13.61
CA LYS A 85 -0.69 22.52 -13.68
C LYS A 85 -1.74 22.07 -12.65
N LEU A 86 -1.72 20.78 -12.31
CA LEU A 86 -2.57 20.21 -11.25
C LEU A 86 -1.99 20.64 -9.91
N LYS A 87 -2.85 20.91 -8.95
CA LYS A 87 -2.45 21.36 -7.60
C LYS A 87 -3.18 20.57 -6.52
N PRO A 88 -2.97 19.25 -6.46
CA PRO A 88 -3.54 18.44 -5.39
C PRO A 88 -2.95 18.86 -4.05
N LYS A 89 -3.63 18.49 -2.97
CA LYS A 89 -3.19 18.80 -1.60
C LYS A 89 -2.02 17.93 -1.16
N ASN A 90 -1.92 16.69 -1.71
CA ASN A 90 -0.93 15.71 -1.27
C ASN A 90 -0.33 14.92 -2.45
N ASN A 91 0.86 14.37 -2.23
CA ASN A 91 1.62 13.58 -3.20
C ASN A 91 0.93 12.29 -3.61
N ILE A 92 0.00 11.76 -2.80
CA ILE A 92 -0.77 10.56 -3.09
C ILE A 92 -1.49 10.66 -4.43
N PHE A 93 -1.99 11.84 -4.79
CA PHE A 93 -2.63 12.07 -6.08
C PHE A 93 -1.72 11.68 -7.24
N TYR A 94 -0.47 12.14 -7.26
CA TYR A 94 0.47 11.87 -8.36
C TYR A 94 0.97 10.43 -8.34
N ASP A 95 1.16 9.85 -7.17
CA ASP A 95 1.51 8.43 -7.05
C ASP A 95 0.42 7.55 -7.66
N LEU A 96 -0.84 7.83 -7.34
CA LEU A 96 -1.99 7.11 -7.88
C LEU A 96 -2.17 7.37 -9.38
N LEU A 97 -1.97 8.61 -9.83
CA LEU A 97 -2.02 8.98 -11.24
C LEU A 97 -1.01 8.15 -12.06
N GLU A 98 0.21 8.01 -11.56
CA GLU A 98 1.24 7.20 -12.20
C GLU A 98 0.89 5.71 -12.18
N ILE A 99 0.37 5.19 -11.06
CA ILE A 99 -0.06 3.79 -10.92
C ILE A 99 -1.24 3.50 -11.86
N TYR A 100 -2.27 4.34 -11.87
CA TYR A 100 -3.47 4.15 -12.69
C TYR A 100 -3.14 4.13 -14.17
N SER A 101 -2.27 5.07 -14.62
CA SER A 101 -1.83 5.14 -16.00
C SER A 101 -0.98 3.94 -16.41
N ASN A 102 0.09 3.63 -15.66
CA ASN A 102 1.06 2.60 -16.07
C ASN A 102 0.51 1.17 -15.96
N LEU A 103 -0.38 0.92 -15.00
CA LEU A 103 -0.98 -0.40 -14.82
C LEU A 103 -2.37 -0.52 -15.46
N ASN A 104 -2.85 0.55 -16.13
CA ASN A 104 -4.16 0.55 -16.79
C ASN A 104 -5.28 0.04 -15.87
N ILE A 105 -5.37 0.60 -14.66
CA ILE A 105 -6.26 0.09 -13.60
C ILE A 105 -7.72 0.09 -14.04
N PHE A 106 -8.16 1.15 -14.71
CA PHE A 106 -9.56 1.32 -15.11
C PHE A 106 -9.96 0.58 -16.38
N ASP A 107 -9.00 -0.05 -17.08
CA ASP A 107 -9.33 -0.87 -18.27
C ASP A 107 -10.26 -2.04 -17.94
N LEU A 108 -10.16 -2.58 -16.73
CA LEU A 108 -11.03 -3.65 -16.24
C LEU A 108 -12.49 -3.18 -16.05
N PHE A 109 -12.70 -1.87 -15.95
CA PHE A 109 -13.98 -1.25 -15.61
C PHE A 109 -14.55 -0.37 -16.72
N ARG A 110 -14.04 -0.50 -17.96
CA ARG A 110 -14.48 0.33 -19.10
C ARG A 110 -15.98 0.22 -19.36
N GLU A 111 -16.55 -0.97 -19.19
CA GLU A 111 -17.99 -1.23 -19.41
C GLU A 111 -18.82 -1.02 -18.13
N THR A 112 -18.19 -0.69 -17.00
CA THR A 112 -18.89 -0.49 -15.75
C THR A 112 -19.36 0.95 -15.64
N ASN A 113 -20.67 1.16 -15.77
CA ASN A 113 -21.28 2.49 -15.75
C ASN A 113 -21.17 3.18 -14.37
N LYS A 114 -21.13 2.40 -13.30
CA LYS A 114 -21.06 2.89 -11.92
C LYS A 114 -20.26 1.95 -11.06
N MET A 115 -19.20 2.47 -10.45
CA MET A 115 -18.35 1.76 -9.50
C MET A 115 -18.65 2.18 -8.07
N ASN A 116 -18.42 1.25 -7.14
CA ASN A 116 -18.34 1.54 -5.72
C ASN A 116 -16.88 1.53 -5.31
N ALA A 117 -16.37 2.66 -4.85
CA ALA A 117 -14.99 2.84 -4.42
C ALA A 117 -14.91 3.14 -2.92
N LEU A 118 -13.96 2.51 -2.23
CA LEU A 118 -13.66 2.74 -0.83
C LEU A 118 -12.26 3.33 -0.70
N HIS A 119 -12.16 4.48 -0.03
CA HIS A 119 -10.91 5.19 0.19
C HIS A 119 -10.64 5.30 1.70
N ILE A 120 -9.61 4.64 2.17
CA ILE A 120 -9.19 4.67 3.58
C ILE A 120 -7.80 5.30 3.65
N SER A 121 -7.77 6.57 4.01
CA SER A 121 -6.56 7.39 4.06
C SER A 121 -6.87 8.69 4.79
N GLN A 122 -5.89 9.26 5.48
CA GLN A 122 -5.99 10.62 6.01
C GLN A 122 -6.13 11.67 4.89
N ASN A 123 -5.69 11.34 3.68
CA ASN A 123 -5.74 12.19 2.50
C ASN A 123 -6.67 11.59 1.43
N TYR A 124 -7.83 11.08 1.82
CA TYR A 124 -8.76 10.40 0.91
C TYR A 124 -9.29 11.33 -0.20
N ASP A 125 -9.36 12.65 0.03
CA ASP A 125 -9.79 13.63 -0.98
C ASP A 125 -8.94 13.53 -2.25
N ASP A 126 -7.60 13.47 -2.10
CA ASP A 126 -6.67 13.40 -3.22
C ASP A 126 -6.79 12.06 -3.98
N SER A 127 -7.08 10.96 -3.26
CA SER A 127 -7.32 9.66 -3.90
C SER A 127 -8.64 9.60 -4.65
N ILE A 128 -9.67 10.29 -4.17
CA ILE A 128 -10.96 10.44 -4.85
C ILE A 128 -10.80 11.33 -6.10
N GLU A 129 -10.16 12.50 -5.96
CA GLU A 129 -9.92 13.43 -7.07
C GLU A 129 -9.17 12.73 -8.22
N CYS A 130 -8.11 11.97 -7.89
CA CYS A 130 -7.39 11.20 -8.89
C CYS A 130 -8.25 10.13 -9.55
N PHE A 131 -9.08 9.43 -8.78
CA PHE A 131 -10.00 8.41 -9.29
C PHE A 131 -11.03 9.02 -10.24
N GLU A 132 -11.69 10.12 -9.85
CA GLU A 132 -12.69 10.84 -10.64
C GLU A 132 -12.12 11.37 -11.95
N MET A 133 -10.85 11.81 -11.96
CA MET A 133 -10.18 12.26 -13.18
C MET A 133 -10.07 11.15 -14.24
N PHE A 134 -9.82 9.88 -13.84
CA PHE A 134 -9.80 8.74 -14.74
C PHE A 134 -11.18 8.22 -15.12
N ARG A 135 -12.18 8.60 -14.34
CA ARG A 135 -13.57 8.20 -14.53
C ARG A 135 -14.47 9.39 -14.85
N GLU A 136 -13.92 10.42 -15.49
CA GLU A 136 -14.66 11.60 -15.90
C GLU A 136 -15.91 11.22 -16.72
N GLY A 137 -17.07 11.78 -16.33
CA GLY A 137 -18.36 11.48 -16.97
C GLY A 137 -19.14 10.31 -16.36
N PHE A 138 -18.53 9.52 -15.47
CA PHE A 138 -19.24 8.48 -14.71
C PHE A 138 -19.71 9.03 -13.35
N LYS A 139 -20.78 8.42 -12.81
CA LYS A 139 -21.32 8.77 -11.48
C LYS A 139 -21.01 7.64 -10.49
N ASP A 140 -19.75 7.52 -10.14
CA ASP A 140 -19.29 6.50 -9.19
C ASP A 140 -19.68 6.85 -7.75
N ASN A 141 -19.78 5.84 -6.89
CA ASN A 141 -20.05 6.04 -5.47
C ASN A 141 -18.73 5.96 -4.71
N HIS A 142 -18.43 6.96 -3.90
CA HIS A 142 -17.28 7.00 -3.03
C HIS A 142 -17.69 6.85 -1.57
N CYS A 143 -17.06 5.91 -0.87
CA CYS A 143 -17.05 5.81 0.57
C CYS A 143 -15.65 6.17 1.05
N SER A 144 -15.51 7.02 2.04
CA SER A 144 -14.21 7.46 2.56
C SER A 144 -14.17 7.41 4.07
N SER A 145 -12.98 7.16 4.63
CA SER A 145 -12.71 7.19 6.06
C SER A 145 -11.23 7.47 6.30
N ASP A 146 -10.93 8.20 7.38
CA ASP A 146 -9.55 8.45 7.82
C ASP A 146 -8.90 7.20 8.43
N SER A 147 -9.71 6.30 8.97
CA SER A 147 -9.24 5.08 9.62
C SER A 147 -10.24 3.94 9.45
N ILE A 148 -9.77 2.71 9.66
CA ILE A 148 -10.67 1.56 9.72
C ILE A 148 -11.28 1.46 11.11
N ASP A 149 -12.59 1.63 11.20
CA ASP A 149 -13.34 1.07 12.29
C ASP A 149 -13.76 -0.36 11.94
N ILE A 150 -13.08 -1.35 12.55
CA ILE A 150 -13.36 -2.77 12.34
C ILE A 150 -14.80 -3.14 12.74
N ASN A 151 -15.43 -2.32 13.60
CA ASN A 151 -16.79 -2.52 14.09
C ASN A 151 -17.84 -1.83 13.21
N HIS A 152 -17.42 -0.90 12.35
CA HIS A 152 -18.36 -0.21 11.47
C HIS A 152 -18.75 -1.15 10.32
N ASP A 153 -20.01 -1.51 10.33
CA ASP A 153 -20.64 -2.28 9.28
C ASP A 153 -20.79 -1.42 8.01
N LEU A 154 -19.78 -1.44 7.14
CA LEU A 154 -19.97 -1.10 5.72
C LEU A 154 -20.82 -2.19 5.07
N ILE A 155 -22.00 -2.43 5.69
CA ILE A 155 -22.88 -3.52 5.36
C ILE A 155 -23.53 -3.22 4.01
N GLY A 156 -23.31 -4.12 3.08
CA GLY A 156 -24.11 -4.27 1.86
C GLY A 156 -23.48 -3.75 0.57
N PHE A 157 -22.40 -2.99 0.61
CA PHE A 157 -21.74 -2.52 -0.63
C PHE A 157 -20.50 -3.34 -0.92
N LYS A 158 -20.57 -4.14 -1.97
CA LYS A 158 -19.38 -4.79 -2.54
C LYS A 158 -18.62 -3.75 -3.35
N MET A 159 -17.34 -3.53 -2.98
CA MET A 159 -16.49 -2.51 -3.58
C MET A 159 -15.79 -3.04 -4.82
N ASP A 160 -15.91 -2.30 -5.91
CA ASP A 160 -15.17 -2.55 -7.15
C ASP A 160 -13.71 -2.11 -6.99
N PHE A 161 -13.48 -1.04 -6.23
CA PHE A 161 -12.16 -0.48 -5.96
C PHE A 161 -11.97 -0.19 -4.47
N ILE A 162 -10.77 -0.52 -3.94
CA ILE A 162 -10.37 -0.19 -2.57
C ILE A 162 -9.00 0.47 -2.63
N PHE A 163 -8.87 1.66 -2.06
CA PHE A 163 -7.61 2.30 -1.75
C PHE A 163 -7.41 2.32 -0.23
N PHE A 164 -6.24 1.89 0.20
CA PHE A 164 -5.88 1.83 1.60
C PHE A 164 -4.48 2.40 1.85
N GLU A 165 -4.37 3.39 2.73
CA GLU A 165 -3.11 3.89 3.22
C GLU A 165 -2.80 3.29 4.59
N SER A 166 -1.74 2.48 4.70
CA SER A 166 -1.32 1.91 5.97
C SER A 166 -0.59 2.95 6.82
N HIS A 167 -0.76 2.84 8.14
CA HIS A 167 0.09 3.59 9.07
C HIS A 167 1.54 3.13 8.93
N THR A 168 2.47 4.07 9.03
CA THR A 168 3.91 3.79 8.86
C THR A 168 4.64 3.57 10.19
N GLU A 169 4.01 3.88 11.32
CA GLU A 169 4.58 3.69 12.65
C GLU A 169 4.64 2.20 13.03
N ARG A 170 5.76 1.79 13.63
CA ARG A 170 6.13 0.37 13.81
C ARG A 170 5.06 -0.49 14.48
N CYS A 171 4.46 -0.01 15.56
CA CYS A 171 3.49 -0.81 16.33
C CYS A 171 2.18 -0.99 15.58
N ASP A 172 1.74 0.04 14.86
CA ASP A 172 0.45 0.06 14.19
C ASP A 172 0.53 -0.42 12.74
N TYR A 173 1.75 -0.50 12.16
CA TYR A 173 1.94 -0.86 10.77
C TYR A 173 1.39 -2.25 10.42
N PHE A 174 1.75 -3.28 11.18
CA PHE A 174 1.27 -4.64 10.91
C PHE A 174 -0.22 -4.80 11.21
N VAL A 175 -0.70 -4.12 12.24
CA VAL A 175 -2.14 -4.06 12.57
C VAL A 175 -2.90 -3.43 11.41
N SER A 176 -2.43 -2.30 10.92
CA SER A 176 -3.01 -1.59 9.79
C SER A 176 -3.06 -2.46 8.53
N LEU A 177 -2.00 -3.21 8.23
CA LEU A 177 -1.99 -4.16 7.10
C LEU A 177 -3.00 -5.30 7.27
N ILE A 178 -3.12 -5.87 8.46
CA ILE A 178 -4.14 -6.90 8.72
C ILE A 178 -5.54 -6.32 8.61
N GLN A 179 -5.76 -5.09 9.05
CA GLN A 179 -7.02 -4.37 8.86
C GLN A 179 -7.35 -4.18 7.38
N ALA A 180 -6.35 -3.86 6.54
CA ALA A 180 -6.54 -3.80 5.10
C ALA A 180 -7.01 -5.15 4.53
N ILE A 181 -6.40 -6.27 4.97
CA ILE A 181 -6.81 -7.61 4.54
C ILE A 181 -8.24 -7.93 5.00
N ILE A 182 -8.58 -7.61 6.26
CA ILE A 182 -9.95 -7.78 6.79
C ILE A 182 -10.95 -7.01 5.93
N THR A 183 -10.63 -5.78 5.56
CA THR A 183 -11.47 -4.91 4.72
C THR A 183 -11.66 -5.50 3.32
N ILE A 184 -10.59 -6.02 2.71
CA ILE A 184 -10.64 -6.69 1.41
C ILE A 184 -11.54 -7.93 1.49
N LEU A 185 -11.29 -8.83 2.44
CA LEU A 185 -12.04 -10.09 2.57
C LEU A 185 -13.54 -9.86 2.79
N ARG A 186 -13.89 -8.75 3.43
CA ARG A 186 -15.27 -8.38 3.73
C ARG A 186 -15.96 -7.69 2.57
N ASN A 187 -15.30 -6.76 1.91
CA ASN A 187 -15.95 -5.78 1.04
C ASN A 187 -15.59 -5.91 -0.44
N GLN A 188 -14.48 -6.59 -0.80
CA GLN A 188 -14.04 -6.65 -2.18
C GLN A 188 -14.99 -7.48 -3.04
N LYS A 189 -15.43 -6.92 -4.16
CA LYS A 189 -16.21 -7.61 -5.18
C LYS A 189 -15.32 -8.49 -6.06
N ASN A 190 -15.89 -9.54 -6.61
CA ASN A 190 -15.21 -10.34 -7.62
C ASN A 190 -14.74 -9.46 -8.79
N ASN A 191 -13.54 -9.71 -9.30
CA ASN A 191 -12.83 -8.88 -10.29
C ASN A 191 -12.49 -7.46 -9.84
N GLY A 192 -12.73 -7.11 -8.56
CA GLY A 192 -12.37 -5.82 -8.02
C GLY A 192 -10.86 -5.62 -7.91
N THR A 193 -10.45 -4.38 -7.73
CA THR A 193 -9.05 -3.95 -7.61
C THR A 193 -8.81 -3.32 -6.25
N CYS A 194 -7.65 -3.60 -5.65
CA CYS A 194 -7.22 -2.98 -4.40
C CYS A 194 -5.81 -2.39 -4.55
N ILE A 195 -5.61 -1.22 -3.96
CA ILE A 195 -4.29 -0.58 -3.85
C ILE A 195 -4.02 -0.29 -2.39
N ILE A 196 -2.88 -0.76 -1.88
CA ILE A 196 -2.46 -0.57 -0.50
C ILE A 196 -1.12 0.18 -0.50
N LYS A 197 -1.09 1.37 0.07
CA LYS A 197 0.17 2.07 0.36
C LYS A 197 0.81 1.42 1.57
N ILE A 198 2.06 1.02 1.45
CA ILE A 198 2.83 0.30 2.47
C ILE A 198 4.17 0.97 2.72
N GLY A 199 4.76 0.70 3.88
CA GLY A 199 6.13 1.04 4.23
C GLY A 199 7.13 -0.04 3.81
N THR A 200 7.97 -0.47 4.76
CA THR A 200 9.00 -1.49 4.53
C THR A 200 8.43 -2.90 4.38
N ILE A 201 9.10 -3.73 3.57
CA ILE A 201 8.73 -5.13 3.32
C ILE A 201 9.68 -6.12 4.02
N PHE A 202 10.46 -5.67 5.01
CA PHE A 202 11.54 -6.46 5.60
C PHE A 202 11.08 -7.49 6.64
N HIS A 203 9.83 -7.47 7.07
CA HIS A 203 9.33 -8.29 8.16
C HIS A 203 8.42 -9.42 7.67
N LYS A 204 8.49 -10.56 8.37
CA LYS A 204 7.70 -11.74 8.01
C LYS A 204 6.20 -11.46 7.83
N PRO A 205 5.50 -10.71 8.72
CA PRO A 205 4.08 -10.44 8.53
C PRO A 205 3.74 -9.78 7.18
N VAL A 206 4.60 -8.89 6.68
CA VAL A 206 4.40 -8.22 5.39
C VAL A 206 4.57 -9.21 4.24
N VAL A 207 5.61 -10.05 4.29
CA VAL A 207 5.85 -11.08 3.26
C VAL A 207 4.73 -12.12 3.25
N ASP A 208 4.23 -12.51 4.43
CA ASP A 208 3.08 -13.41 4.57
C ASP A 208 1.83 -12.82 3.90
N ILE A 209 1.57 -11.51 4.14
CA ILE A 209 0.44 -10.79 3.53
C ILE A 209 0.60 -10.72 2.01
N LEU A 210 1.79 -10.41 1.49
CA LEU A 210 2.06 -10.41 0.05
C LEU A 210 1.79 -11.78 -0.58
N TYR A 211 2.25 -12.84 0.08
CA TYR A 211 2.01 -14.21 -0.37
C TYR A 211 0.53 -14.57 -0.33
N TYR A 212 -0.18 -14.16 0.72
CA TYR A 212 -1.62 -14.35 0.83
C TYR A 212 -2.39 -13.59 -0.26
N LEU A 213 -2.07 -12.31 -0.48
CA LEU A 213 -2.67 -11.51 -1.55
C LEU A 213 -2.45 -12.14 -2.94
N SER A 214 -1.28 -12.74 -3.17
CA SER A 214 -1.00 -13.44 -4.43
C SER A 214 -1.90 -14.66 -4.68
N SER A 215 -2.55 -15.19 -3.64
CA SER A 215 -3.58 -16.23 -3.79
C SER A 215 -4.97 -15.68 -4.05
N LEU A 216 -5.25 -14.45 -3.60
CA LEU A 216 -6.58 -13.82 -3.68
C LEU A 216 -6.84 -13.07 -4.99
N TYR A 217 -5.79 -12.62 -5.68
CA TYR A 217 -5.92 -11.80 -6.88
C TYR A 217 -5.22 -12.45 -8.07
N GLU A 218 -5.71 -12.17 -9.28
CA GLU A 218 -5.08 -12.64 -10.53
C GLU A 218 -3.64 -12.12 -10.66
N LYS A 219 -3.42 -10.84 -10.36
CA LYS A 219 -2.12 -10.20 -10.44
C LYS A 219 -1.90 -9.30 -9.23
N VAL A 220 -0.73 -9.43 -8.63
CA VAL A 220 -0.27 -8.57 -7.54
C VAL A 220 1.05 -7.94 -7.93
N TYR A 221 1.13 -6.62 -7.83
CA TYR A 221 2.32 -5.83 -8.12
C TYR A 221 2.81 -5.17 -6.85
N ILE A 222 4.13 -5.05 -6.71
CA ILE A 222 4.75 -4.11 -5.79
C ILE A 222 5.32 -3.00 -6.65
N SER A 223 4.86 -1.77 -6.46
CA SER A 223 5.29 -0.63 -7.28
C SER A 223 5.87 0.49 -6.43
N LYS A 224 6.86 1.18 -7.00
CA LYS A 224 7.42 2.44 -6.51
C LYS A 224 7.20 3.48 -7.60
N PRO A 225 6.24 4.42 -7.46
CA PRO A 225 6.09 5.53 -8.37
C PRO A 225 7.34 6.41 -8.40
N ASN A 226 7.64 7.02 -9.54
CA ASN A 226 8.75 7.98 -9.64
C ASN A 226 8.40 9.30 -8.93
N THR A 227 7.10 9.59 -8.83
CA THR A 227 6.56 10.74 -8.10
C THR A 227 6.65 10.60 -6.59
N ASN A 228 6.81 9.38 -6.08
CA ASN A 228 7.02 9.14 -4.66
C ASN A 228 8.43 9.51 -4.22
N ASN A 229 8.57 10.07 -3.02
CA ASN A 229 9.86 10.48 -2.48
C ASN A 229 10.91 9.35 -2.60
N ILE A 230 12.04 9.65 -3.24
CA ILE A 230 13.09 8.68 -3.54
C ILE A 230 13.75 8.14 -2.26
N THR A 231 13.83 8.94 -1.20
CA THR A 231 14.40 8.54 0.10
C THR A 231 13.42 7.78 0.98
N SER A 232 12.14 7.79 0.63
CA SER A 232 11.09 7.06 1.34
C SER A 232 11.08 5.58 0.97
N PHE A 233 10.78 4.71 1.94
CA PHE A 233 10.54 3.27 1.73
C PHE A 233 9.10 2.94 1.34
N GLU A 234 8.26 3.93 1.25
CA GLU A 234 6.88 3.76 0.83
C GLU A 234 6.79 3.12 -0.55
N ARG A 235 5.87 2.20 -0.68
CA ARG A 235 5.53 1.47 -1.90
C ARG A 235 4.04 1.23 -1.95
N TYR A 236 3.59 0.72 -3.08
CA TYR A 236 2.20 0.38 -3.29
C TYR A 236 2.09 -1.09 -3.69
N ILE A 237 1.23 -1.83 -2.98
CA ILE A 237 0.75 -3.13 -3.43
C ILE A 237 -0.46 -2.86 -4.31
N VAL A 238 -0.42 -3.28 -5.57
CA VAL A 238 -1.54 -3.15 -6.50
C VAL A 238 -2.06 -4.54 -6.85
N CYS A 239 -3.26 -4.82 -6.42
CA CYS A 239 -3.93 -6.11 -6.56
C CYS A 239 -5.05 -5.99 -7.58
N ARG A 240 -4.99 -6.77 -8.68
CA ARG A 240 -5.98 -6.72 -9.77
C ARG A 240 -6.76 -8.01 -9.89
N SER A 241 -8.05 -7.89 -10.11
CA SER A 241 -8.99 -8.99 -10.35
C SER A 241 -9.07 -9.94 -9.15
N PHE A 242 -9.78 -9.51 -8.11
CA PHE A 242 -10.07 -10.34 -6.94
C PHE A 242 -10.83 -11.61 -7.32
N ILE A 243 -10.37 -12.75 -6.83
CA ILE A 243 -10.94 -14.05 -7.15
C ILE A 243 -11.91 -14.44 -6.03
N HIS A 244 -13.18 -14.32 -6.31
CA HIS A 244 -14.24 -14.74 -5.39
C HIS A 244 -15.25 -15.60 -6.14
N ASN A 245 -15.32 -16.87 -5.79
CA ASN A 245 -16.30 -17.81 -6.31
C ASN A 245 -17.03 -18.50 -5.14
N GLU A 246 -18.08 -19.25 -5.43
CA GLU A 246 -18.86 -19.95 -4.42
C GLU A 246 -18.03 -20.91 -3.56
N GLN A 247 -17.04 -21.56 -4.18
CA GLN A 247 -16.14 -22.51 -3.48
C GLN A 247 -15.19 -21.80 -2.53
N SER A 248 -14.77 -20.57 -2.86
CA SER A 248 -13.88 -19.77 -2.00
C SER A 248 -14.61 -19.06 -0.86
N HIS A 249 -15.94 -18.92 -0.93
CA HIS A 249 -16.71 -18.11 0.01
C HIS A 249 -16.52 -18.52 1.48
N GLN A 250 -16.65 -19.81 1.80
CA GLN A 250 -16.49 -20.31 3.18
C GLN A 250 -15.06 -20.11 3.68
N TYR A 251 -14.09 -20.35 2.83
CA TYR A 251 -12.68 -20.17 3.11
C TYR A 251 -12.33 -18.70 3.40
N LEU A 252 -12.78 -17.77 2.56
CA LEU A 252 -12.55 -16.32 2.77
C LEU A 252 -13.21 -15.83 4.06
N LYS A 253 -14.43 -16.31 4.36
CA LYS A 253 -15.12 -16.01 5.60
C LYS A 253 -14.38 -16.53 6.83
N LEU A 254 -13.82 -17.73 6.76
CA LEU A 254 -13.04 -18.32 7.85
C LEU A 254 -11.77 -17.49 8.12
N ASN A 255 -11.03 -17.11 7.07
CA ASN A 255 -9.85 -16.29 7.19
C ASN A 255 -10.17 -14.89 7.74
N TYR A 256 -11.25 -14.28 7.27
CA TYR A 256 -11.75 -13.02 7.83
C TYR A 256 -11.99 -13.12 9.35
N LEU A 257 -12.71 -14.15 9.80
CA LEU A 257 -13.00 -14.34 11.23
C LEU A 257 -11.74 -14.57 12.05
N LYS A 258 -10.78 -15.36 11.54
CA LYS A 258 -9.51 -15.61 12.23
C LYS A 258 -8.72 -14.31 12.44
N LEU A 259 -8.59 -13.48 11.40
CA LEU A 259 -7.88 -12.20 11.47
C LEU A 259 -8.61 -11.22 12.40
N LEU A 260 -9.92 -11.15 12.33
CA LEU A 260 -10.73 -10.29 13.19
C LEU A 260 -10.57 -10.65 14.69
N ILE A 261 -10.66 -11.94 15.02
CA ILE A 261 -10.46 -12.42 16.39
C ILE A 261 -9.03 -12.17 16.86
N PHE A 262 -8.05 -12.35 15.96
CA PHE A 262 -6.65 -12.13 16.28
C PHE A 262 -6.37 -10.68 16.67
N ILE A 263 -6.83 -9.71 15.87
CA ILE A 263 -6.64 -8.28 16.18
C ILE A 263 -7.33 -7.91 17.51
N LYS A 264 -8.54 -8.41 17.76
CA LYS A 264 -9.27 -8.13 19.01
C LYS A 264 -8.55 -8.67 20.27
N LYS A 265 -7.68 -9.66 20.11
CA LYS A 265 -6.92 -10.30 21.20
C LYS A 265 -5.46 -9.86 21.27
N LEU A 266 -5.07 -8.90 20.43
CA LEU A 266 -3.64 -8.55 20.30
C LEU A 266 -3.08 -7.91 21.56
N GLU A 267 -3.87 -7.08 22.27
CA GLU A 267 -3.43 -6.33 23.48
C GLU A 267 -2.03 -5.73 23.27
N ASP A 268 -1.11 -5.92 24.22
CA ASP A 268 0.28 -5.42 24.20
C ASP A 268 1.28 -6.34 23.48
N LYS A 269 0.81 -7.30 22.67
CA LYS A 269 1.65 -8.27 21.95
C LYS A 269 2.01 -7.76 20.56
N HIS A 270 3.14 -8.28 20.04
CA HIS A 270 3.60 -7.97 18.69
C HIS A 270 3.14 -9.05 17.69
N ILE A 271 2.82 -8.65 16.48
CA ILE A 271 2.49 -9.56 15.40
C ILE A 271 3.78 -10.20 14.87
N TYR A 272 3.89 -11.52 15.01
CA TYR A 272 5.06 -12.27 14.57
C TYR A 272 4.92 -12.79 13.13
N SER A 273 3.78 -13.34 12.79
CA SER A 273 3.48 -13.86 11.44
C SER A 273 1.97 -13.88 11.19
N VAL A 274 1.58 -13.98 9.94
CA VAL A 274 0.19 -14.16 9.50
C VAL A 274 -0.05 -15.61 9.03
N LEU A 275 1.02 -16.29 8.63
CA LEU A 275 1.01 -17.68 8.20
C LEU A 275 1.88 -18.53 9.13
N ASP A 276 1.50 -19.78 9.36
CA ASP A 276 2.18 -20.74 10.26
C ASP A 276 3.24 -21.59 9.55
N PHE A 277 3.56 -21.24 8.30
CA PHE A 277 4.57 -21.91 7.50
C PHE A 277 5.56 -20.93 6.87
N ASP A 278 6.68 -21.43 6.39
CA ASP A 278 7.66 -20.63 5.66
C ASP A 278 7.24 -20.42 4.21
N ILE A 279 7.35 -19.16 3.78
CA ILE A 279 7.08 -18.78 2.40
C ILE A 279 8.06 -19.51 1.45
N PRO A 280 7.58 -20.10 0.36
CA PRO A 280 8.43 -20.79 -0.59
C PRO A 280 9.59 -19.93 -1.13
N TYR A 281 10.75 -20.58 -1.33
CA TYR A 281 11.98 -19.91 -1.77
C TYR A 281 11.79 -19.11 -3.06
N TYR A 282 11.05 -19.66 -4.04
CA TYR A 282 10.79 -18.99 -5.31
C TYR A 282 10.03 -17.65 -5.16
N PHE A 283 9.27 -17.48 -4.09
CA PHE A 283 8.54 -16.23 -3.82
C PHE A 283 9.44 -15.21 -3.11
N LYS A 284 10.32 -15.66 -2.21
CA LYS A 284 11.20 -14.79 -1.42
C LYS A 284 12.33 -14.16 -2.26
N ASN A 285 12.78 -14.83 -3.31
CA ASN A 285 13.99 -14.46 -4.06
C ASN A 285 13.69 -13.87 -5.44
N LYS A 286 12.51 -13.36 -5.62
CA LYS A 286 12.13 -12.49 -6.73
C LYS A 286 11.98 -11.06 -6.25
#